data_3684e5dedb61c3837a18db5fecf515d0
#
_entry.id   3684e5dedb61c3837a18db5fecf515d0
#
_cell.length_a   1.000
_cell.length_b   1.000
_cell.length_c   1.000
_cell.angle_alpha   90.00
_cell.angle_beta   90.00
_cell.angle_gamma   90.00
#
_symmetry.space_group_name_H-M   'P 1'
#
loop_
_entity.id
_entity.type
_entity.pdbx_description
1 polymer ?
#
loop_
_entity_poly.entity_id
_entity_poly.type
_entity_poly.pdbx_seq_one_letter_code
_entity_poly.pdbx_strand_id
1 'polypeptide(L)'
;DVALPDIARLCDAFYIGGTKVGALCGEAVVFTRPGLDDHFFTLMKKRGALLAKGRFLGLQFDVLFEQEEGPDGTLALRYENAGRHAVELAQRLADGVRAKGYELHLASPTNQQFVVLDDAARERLARHASFGFWERTPDGRTVVRFATSWATRPEAVDELLALL
;
A
#
# COMPACT_ATOMS: atom_id res chain seq x y z
N ASP A 1 -5.06 -5.23 15.78
CA ASP A 1 -5.50 -4.56 14.55
C ASP A 1 -6.10 -3.21 14.90
N VAL A 2 -5.99 -2.24 13.99
CA VAL A 2 -6.56 -0.89 14.12
C VAL A 2 -7.67 -0.77 13.08
N ALA A 3 -8.89 -0.51 13.54
CA ALA A 3 -10.04 -0.30 12.66
C ALA A 3 -10.20 1.17 12.27
N LEU A 4 -10.90 1.44 11.16
CA LEU A 4 -11.17 2.83 10.73
C LEU A 4 -11.83 3.70 11.83
N PRO A 5 -12.79 3.19 12.64
CA PRO A 5 -13.30 3.96 13.78
C PRO A 5 -12.26 4.32 14.84
N ASP A 6 -11.19 3.53 15.00
CA ASP A 6 -10.10 3.85 15.92
C ASP A 6 -9.29 5.05 15.42
N ILE A 7 -9.02 5.10 14.11
CA ILE A 7 -8.36 6.24 13.46
C ILE A 7 -9.24 7.49 13.62
N ALA A 8 -10.54 7.36 13.36
CA ALA A 8 -11.49 8.46 13.47
C ALA A 8 -11.58 9.07 14.87
N ARG A 9 -11.32 8.28 15.92
CA ARG A 9 -11.26 8.80 17.31
C ARG A 9 -9.99 9.60 17.61
N LEU A 10 -8.92 9.37 16.85
CA LEU A 10 -7.60 9.97 17.10
C LEU A 10 -7.28 11.14 16.16
N CYS A 11 -8.02 11.29 15.06
CA CYS A 11 -7.74 12.30 14.03
C CYS A 11 -8.97 13.19 13.79
N ASP A 12 -8.73 14.45 13.50
CA ASP A 12 -9.78 15.38 13.05
C ASP A 12 -10.15 15.14 11.58
N ALA A 13 -9.16 14.78 10.78
CA ALA A 13 -9.35 14.36 9.40
C ALA A 13 -8.26 13.34 9.03
N PHE A 14 -8.57 12.45 8.12
CA PHE A 14 -7.61 11.52 7.50
C PHE A 14 -8.02 11.20 6.07
N TYR A 15 -7.14 10.58 5.32
CA TYR A 15 -7.47 10.11 3.97
C TYR A 15 -7.25 8.61 3.84
N ILE A 16 -8.01 8.01 2.93
CA ILE A 16 -7.94 6.59 2.61
C ILE A 16 -7.46 6.48 1.16
N GLY A 17 -6.29 5.88 0.97
CA GLY A 17 -5.74 5.65 -0.36
C GLY A 17 -6.45 4.48 -1.07
N GLY A 18 -6.71 4.62 -2.36
CA GLY A 18 -7.43 3.61 -3.13
C GLY A 18 -6.53 2.76 -4.04
N THR A 19 -5.40 3.30 -4.53
CA THR A 19 -4.64 2.68 -5.63
C THR A 19 -3.95 1.35 -5.27
N LYS A 20 -3.61 1.14 -4.01
CA LYS A 20 -3.00 -0.14 -3.56
C LYS A 20 -4.03 -1.23 -3.28
N VAL A 21 -5.31 -0.88 -3.27
CA VAL A 21 -6.43 -1.79 -2.99
C VAL A 21 -7.42 -1.90 -4.15
N GLY A 22 -7.10 -1.36 -5.34
CA GLY A 22 -7.85 -1.60 -6.58
C GLY A 22 -8.48 -0.38 -7.23
N ALA A 23 -8.47 0.80 -6.62
CA ALA A 23 -8.90 2.01 -7.32
C ALA A 23 -7.89 2.42 -8.39
N LEU A 24 -8.37 2.93 -9.51
CA LEU A 24 -7.53 3.45 -10.60
C LEU A 24 -6.79 4.72 -10.17
N CYS A 25 -7.45 5.57 -9.40
CA CYS A 25 -6.90 6.84 -8.90
C CYS A 25 -7.77 7.38 -7.77
N GLY A 26 -7.26 8.41 -7.09
CA GLY A 26 -7.99 9.15 -6.07
C GLY A 26 -7.81 8.62 -4.66
N GLU A 27 -8.25 9.45 -3.73
CA GLU A 27 -8.24 9.19 -2.30
C GLU A 27 -9.55 9.70 -1.70
N ALA A 28 -10.06 9.03 -0.67
CA ALA A 28 -11.20 9.48 0.09
C ALA A 28 -10.72 10.29 1.29
N VAL A 29 -11.18 11.54 1.42
CA VAL A 29 -10.92 12.38 2.59
C VAL A 29 -12.07 12.22 3.58
N VAL A 30 -11.75 11.89 4.81
CA VAL A 30 -12.71 11.67 5.90
C VAL A 30 -12.56 12.79 6.93
N PHE A 31 -13.63 13.49 7.20
CA PHE A 31 -13.76 14.45 8.31
C PHE A 31 -14.52 13.78 9.44
N THR A 32 -13.96 13.79 10.65
CA THR A 32 -14.47 13.02 11.79
C THR A 32 -15.44 13.78 12.67
N ARG A 33 -15.55 15.10 12.46
CA ARG A 33 -16.45 15.99 13.21
C ARG A 33 -17.17 16.96 12.29
N PRO A 34 -18.42 17.33 12.59
CA PRO A 34 -19.15 18.38 11.89
C PRO A 34 -18.37 19.73 11.89
N GLY A 35 -18.44 20.46 10.80
CA GLY A 35 -17.84 21.79 10.67
C GLY A 35 -16.38 21.80 10.22
N LEU A 36 -15.69 20.64 10.20
CA LEU A 36 -14.32 20.56 9.65
C LEU A 36 -14.30 20.66 8.13
N ASP A 37 -15.40 20.30 7.48
CA ASP A 37 -15.57 20.33 6.03
C ASP A 37 -16.22 21.62 5.52
N ASP A 38 -16.46 22.59 6.39
CA ASP A 38 -17.03 23.88 6.00
C ASP A 38 -16.22 24.52 4.87
N HIS A 39 -16.92 24.82 3.77
CA HIS A 39 -16.32 25.36 2.54
C HIS A 39 -15.30 24.45 1.82
N PHE A 40 -15.13 23.18 2.22
CA PHE A 40 -14.14 22.27 1.62
C PHE A 40 -14.36 22.13 0.11
N PHE A 41 -15.59 21.98 -0.35
CA PHE A 41 -15.92 21.93 -1.77
C PHE A 41 -15.47 23.19 -2.52
N THR A 42 -15.70 24.37 -1.94
CA THR A 42 -15.26 25.66 -2.50
C THR A 42 -13.72 25.75 -2.53
N LEU A 43 -13.06 25.26 -1.49
CA LEU A 43 -11.59 25.21 -1.42
C LEU A 43 -11.02 24.27 -2.47
N MET A 44 -11.61 23.09 -2.67
CA MET A 44 -11.24 22.15 -3.74
C MET A 44 -11.34 22.83 -5.12
N LYS A 45 -12.46 23.48 -5.38
CA LYS A 45 -12.67 24.20 -6.64
C LYS A 45 -11.66 25.32 -6.84
N LYS A 46 -11.41 26.13 -5.81
CA LYS A 46 -10.42 27.21 -5.83
C LYS A 46 -9.00 26.71 -6.11
N ARG A 47 -8.66 25.50 -5.64
CA ARG A 47 -7.35 24.86 -5.84
C ARG A 47 -7.23 24.03 -7.12
N GLY A 48 -8.28 24.02 -7.97
CA GLY A 48 -8.30 23.22 -9.18
C GLY A 48 -8.40 21.70 -8.93
N ALA A 49 -8.75 21.29 -7.71
CA ALA A 49 -8.83 19.89 -7.31
C ALA A 49 -10.23 19.27 -7.52
N LEU A 50 -11.20 20.03 -7.98
CA LEU A 50 -12.55 19.54 -8.22
C LEU A 50 -12.65 18.91 -9.62
N LEU A 51 -12.79 17.59 -9.65
CA LEU A 51 -13.08 16.87 -10.89
C LEU A 51 -14.55 17.00 -11.25
N ALA A 52 -14.86 17.50 -12.47
CA ALA A 52 -16.24 17.67 -12.96
C ALA A 52 -17.06 16.36 -13.00
N LYS A 53 -16.37 15.22 -13.11
CA LYS A 53 -16.93 13.87 -13.09
C LYS A 53 -16.53 13.11 -11.80
N GLY A 54 -16.56 13.78 -10.65
CA GLY A 54 -16.13 13.25 -9.35
C GLY A 54 -16.79 11.94 -8.94
N ARG A 55 -18.02 11.66 -9.41
CA ARG A 55 -18.69 10.37 -9.23
C ARG A 55 -17.84 9.18 -9.70
N PHE A 56 -16.94 9.40 -10.65
CA PHE A 56 -16.03 8.36 -11.14
C PHE A 56 -15.06 7.90 -10.06
N LEU A 57 -14.62 8.80 -9.18
CA LEU A 57 -13.83 8.48 -8.01
C LEU A 57 -14.73 7.88 -6.91
N GLY A 58 -15.88 8.51 -6.64
CA GLY A 58 -16.82 8.05 -5.62
C GLY A 58 -17.27 6.61 -5.83
N LEU A 59 -17.60 6.23 -7.08
CA LEU A 59 -18.02 4.86 -7.41
C LEU A 59 -16.92 3.81 -7.09
N GLN A 60 -15.65 4.14 -7.27
CA GLN A 60 -14.56 3.21 -6.92
C GLN A 60 -14.50 2.96 -5.42
N PHE A 61 -14.65 4.01 -4.61
CA PHE A 61 -14.69 3.87 -3.16
C PHE A 61 -15.98 3.20 -2.68
N ASP A 62 -17.11 3.47 -3.32
CA ASP A 62 -18.38 2.76 -3.04
C ASP A 62 -18.20 1.25 -3.17
N VAL A 63 -17.66 0.78 -4.29
CA VAL A 63 -17.34 -0.64 -4.51
C VAL A 63 -16.30 -1.17 -3.52
N LEU A 64 -15.25 -0.40 -3.19
CA LEU A 64 -14.24 -0.83 -2.23
C LEU A 64 -14.78 -1.02 -0.81
N PHE A 65 -15.84 -0.29 -0.46
CA PHE A 65 -16.50 -0.38 0.84
C PHE A 65 -17.72 -1.32 0.85
N GLU A 66 -17.98 -2.06 -0.23
CA GLU A 66 -18.92 -3.18 -0.22
C GLU A 66 -18.35 -4.36 0.58
N GLN A 67 -19.24 -5.09 1.26
CA GLN A 67 -18.86 -6.33 1.92
C GLN A 67 -18.72 -7.45 0.90
N GLU A 68 -17.69 -8.25 1.06
CA GLU A 68 -17.48 -9.48 0.31
C GLU A 68 -16.95 -10.60 1.23
N GLU A 69 -17.15 -11.84 0.83
CA GLU A 69 -16.57 -12.98 1.50
C GLU A 69 -15.08 -13.11 1.11
N GLY A 70 -14.22 -13.11 2.13
CA GLY A 70 -12.78 -13.33 1.95
C GLY A 70 -12.45 -14.79 1.68
N PRO A 71 -11.18 -15.12 1.36
CA PRO A 71 -10.75 -16.50 1.10
C PRO A 71 -10.98 -17.47 2.27
N ASP A 72 -11.08 -16.95 3.48
CA ASP A 72 -11.33 -17.70 4.72
C ASP A 72 -12.82 -17.79 5.08
N GLY A 73 -13.72 -17.29 4.21
CA GLY A 73 -15.16 -17.25 4.46
C GLY A 73 -15.62 -16.11 5.38
N THR A 74 -14.72 -15.23 5.80
CA THR A 74 -15.06 -14.08 6.65
C THR A 74 -15.63 -12.94 5.81
N LEU A 75 -16.75 -12.37 6.24
CA LEU A 75 -17.28 -11.14 5.63
C LEU A 75 -16.44 -9.94 6.08
N ALA A 76 -15.87 -9.25 5.12
CA ALA A 76 -15.10 -8.03 5.33
C ALA A 76 -15.34 -7.05 4.19
N LEU A 77 -14.89 -5.82 4.34
CA LEU A 77 -14.88 -4.88 3.22
C LEU A 77 -13.91 -5.37 2.13
N ARG A 78 -14.28 -5.20 0.87
CA ARG A 78 -13.38 -5.48 -0.26
C ARG A 78 -12.04 -4.75 -0.11
N TYR A 79 -12.08 -3.52 0.40
CA TYR A 79 -10.89 -2.73 0.79
C TYR A 79 -9.98 -3.49 1.78
N GLU A 80 -10.56 -4.08 2.82
CA GLU A 80 -9.83 -4.82 3.86
C GLU A 80 -9.23 -6.12 3.32
N ASN A 81 -9.98 -6.86 2.50
CA ASN A 81 -9.50 -8.09 1.88
C ASN A 81 -8.32 -7.81 0.92
N ALA A 82 -8.43 -6.77 0.09
CA ALA A 82 -7.35 -6.36 -0.80
C ALA A 82 -6.11 -5.88 -0.03
N GLY A 83 -6.31 -5.16 1.07
CA GLY A 83 -5.23 -4.72 1.97
C GLY A 83 -4.54 -5.89 2.66
N ARG A 84 -5.32 -6.84 3.19
CA ARG A 84 -4.81 -8.07 3.82
C ARG A 84 -3.96 -8.88 2.85
N HIS A 85 -4.46 -9.15 1.66
CA HIS A 85 -3.71 -9.82 0.60
C HIS A 85 -2.36 -9.16 0.32
N ALA A 86 -2.35 -7.83 0.18
CA ALA A 86 -1.11 -7.09 -0.07
C ALA A 86 -0.11 -7.23 1.09
N VAL A 87 -0.57 -7.14 2.34
CA VAL A 87 0.29 -7.25 3.53
C VAL A 87 0.82 -8.68 3.70
N GLU A 88 -0.01 -9.70 3.51
CA GLU A 88 0.40 -11.10 3.59
C GLU A 88 1.51 -11.42 2.59
N LEU A 89 1.40 -10.95 1.35
CA LEU A 89 2.44 -11.13 0.34
C LEU A 89 3.72 -10.35 0.67
N ALA A 90 3.59 -9.17 1.28
CA ALA A 90 4.75 -8.41 1.75
C ALA A 90 5.48 -9.13 2.89
N GLN A 91 4.76 -9.73 3.83
CA GLN A 91 5.37 -10.53 4.90
C GLN A 91 6.03 -11.80 4.35
N ARG A 92 5.37 -12.51 3.41
CA ARG A 92 5.97 -13.64 2.70
C ARG A 92 7.29 -13.24 2.02
N LEU A 93 7.33 -12.08 1.36
CA LEU A 93 8.57 -11.55 0.77
C LEU A 93 9.62 -11.30 1.85
N ALA A 94 9.27 -10.64 2.95
CA ALA A 94 10.19 -10.34 4.05
C ALA A 94 10.80 -11.61 4.66
N ASP A 95 9.99 -12.64 4.88
CA ASP A 95 10.44 -13.90 5.44
C ASP A 95 11.35 -14.65 4.46
N GLY A 96 11.02 -14.66 3.17
CA GLY A 96 11.86 -15.25 2.12
C GLY A 96 13.21 -14.54 1.97
N VAL A 97 13.22 -13.22 2.06
CA VAL A 97 14.45 -12.39 2.04
C VAL A 97 15.35 -12.75 3.23
N ARG A 98 14.79 -12.85 4.45
CA ARG A 98 15.54 -13.27 5.64
C ARG A 98 16.07 -14.71 5.52
N ALA A 99 15.25 -15.63 5.02
CA ALA A 99 15.64 -17.02 4.83
C ALA A 99 16.82 -17.19 3.85
N LYS A 100 16.97 -16.26 2.91
CA LYS A 100 18.12 -16.19 1.98
C LYS A 100 19.33 -15.44 2.54
N GLY A 101 19.28 -14.97 3.78
CA GLY A 101 20.38 -14.28 4.45
C GLY A 101 20.50 -12.79 4.12
N TYR A 102 19.54 -12.21 3.44
CA TYR A 102 19.51 -10.77 3.21
C TYR A 102 18.97 -10.02 4.43
N GLU A 103 19.49 -8.83 4.64
CA GLU A 103 19.08 -7.93 5.71
C GLU A 103 17.86 -7.10 5.29
N LEU A 104 16.91 -6.96 6.20
CA LEU A 104 15.86 -5.95 6.08
C LEU A 104 16.29 -4.69 6.83
N HIS A 105 16.24 -3.55 6.17
CA HIS A 105 16.61 -2.25 6.74
C HIS A 105 15.78 -1.90 7.98
N LEU A 106 14.51 -2.28 7.97
CA LEU A 106 13.58 -2.12 9.10
C LEU A 106 12.52 -3.23 9.09
N ALA A 107 11.92 -3.48 10.23
CA ALA A 107 10.75 -4.36 10.35
C ALA A 107 9.50 -3.58 9.93
N SER A 108 8.99 -3.86 8.73
CA SER A 108 7.78 -3.21 8.21
C SER A 108 6.57 -4.13 8.33
N PRO A 109 5.51 -3.73 9.05
CA PRO A 109 4.25 -4.46 9.08
C PRO A 109 3.32 -4.10 7.92
N THR A 110 3.79 -3.28 6.97
CA THR A 110 3.00 -2.77 5.85
C THR A 110 3.23 -3.58 4.57
N ASN A 111 2.57 -3.17 3.49
CA ASN A 111 2.80 -3.70 2.15
C ASN A 111 4.12 -3.27 1.51
N GLN A 112 5.00 -2.58 2.23
CA GLN A 112 6.30 -2.16 1.74
C GLN A 112 7.41 -2.86 2.51
N GLN A 113 8.40 -3.42 1.78
CA GLN A 113 9.57 -4.06 2.37
C GLN A 113 10.85 -3.39 1.86
N PHE A 114 11.79 -3.21 2.76
CA PHE A 114 13.03 -2.49 2.53
C PHE A 114 14.21 -3.43 2.70
N VAL A 115 14.81 -3.82 1.57
CA VAL A 115 15.84 -4.86 1.53
C VAL A 115 17.21 -4.22 1.29
N VAL A 116 18.20 -4.61 2.09
CA VAL A 116 19.58 -4.14 1.92
C VAL A 116 20.31 -5.06 0.95
N LEU A 117 20.79 -4.51 -0.16
CA LEU A 117 21.50 -5.24 -1.21
C LEU A 117 22.90 -4.65 -1.42
N ASP A 118 23.87 -5.52 -1.62
CA ASP A 118 25.14 -5.11 -2.21
C ASP A 118 24.98 -4.80 -3.71
N ASP A 119 26.00 -4.20 -4.32
CA ASP A 119 25.91 -3.80 -5.72
C ASP A 119 25.76 -5.01 -6.67
N ALA A 120 26.36 -6.15 -6.38
CA ALA A 120 26.27 -7.36 -7.20
C ALA A 120 24.84 -7.93 -7.19
N ALA A 121 24.22 -8.05 -6.02
CA ALA A 121 22.84 -8.51 -5.87
C ALA A 121 21.86 -7.52 -6.52
N ARG A 122 22.06 -6.22 -6.32
CA ARG A 122 21.26 -5.16 -6.92
C ARG A 122 21.31 -5.18 -8.45
N GLU A 123 22.50 -5.33 -9.04
CA GLU A 123 22.67 -5.39 -10.49
C GLU A 123 22.08 -6.68 -11.10
N ARG A 124 22.24 -7.81 -10.41
CA ARG A 124 21.61 -9.08 -10.81
C ARG A 124 20.10 -8.92 -10.84
N LEU A 125 19.52 -8.39 -9.78
CA LEU A 125 18.07 -8.20 -9.64
C LEU A 125 17.50 -7.21 -10.66
N ALA A 126 18.21 -6.10 -10.91
CA ALA A 126 17.78 -5.05 -11.84
C ALA A 126 17.64 -5.51 -13.30
N ARG A 127 18.21 -6.66 -13.68
CA ARG A 127 18.04 -7.25 -15.02
C ARG A 127 16.68 -7.91 -15.20
N HIS A 128 16.00 -8.25 -14.12
CA HIS A 128 14.79 -9.07 -14.11
C HIS A 128 13.59 -8.41 -13.41
N ALA A 129 13.83 -7.47 -12.49
CA ALA A 129 12.80 -6.82 -11.71
C ALA A 129 13.06 -5.31 -11.53
N SER A 130 11.98 -4.56 -11.45
CA SER A 130 12.02 -3.14 -11.08
C SER A 130 11.78 -2.97 -9.58
N PHE A 131 12.52 -2.09 -8.96
CA PHE A 131 12.38 -1.75 -7.54
C PHE A 131 12.68 -0.28 -7.29
N GLY A 132 12.15 0.26 -6.19
CA GLY A 132 12.44 1.63 -5.79
C GLY A 132 13.79 1.74 -5.08
N PHE A 133 14.61 2.73 -5.45
CA PHE A 133 15.71 3.15 -4.60
C PHE A 133 15.14 3.83 -3.34
N TRP A 134 15.70 3.50 -2.17
CA TRP A 134 15.34 4.14 -0.92
C TRP A 134 16.47 5.02 -0.40
N GLU A 135 17.58 4.42 -0.02
CA GLU A 135 18.78 5.15 0.45
C GLU A 135 20.04 4.31 0.31
N ARG A 136 21.18 4.92 0.61
CA ARG A 136 22.47 4.24 0.82
C ARG A 136 22.72 4.04 2.30
N THR A 137 23.17 2.84 2.66
CA THR A 137 23.65 2.57 4.02
C THR A 137 25.05 3.16 4.23
N PRO A 138 25.46 3.39 5.49
CA PRO A 138 26.80 3.93 5.79
C PRO A 138 27.95 3.06 5.29
N ASP A 139 27.75 1.75 5.15
CA ASP A 139 28.73 0.78 4.61
C ASP A 139 28.69 0.66 3.07
N GLY A 140 27.91 1.52 2.39
CA GLY A 140 27.87 1.65 0.94
C GLY A 140 26.89 0.72 0.22
N ARG A 141 26.16 -0.14 0.93
CA ARG A 141 25.09 -0.96 0.35
C ARG A 141 23.88 -0.11 -0.03
N THR A 142 22.95 -0.67 -0.76
CA THR A 142 21.72 0.02 -1.20
C THR A 142 20.50 -0.57 -0.52
N VAL A 143 19.66 0.27 0.07
CA VAL A 143 18.31 -0.09 0.48
C VAL A 143 17.39 0.07 -0.72
N VAL A 144 16.72 -1.02 -1.10
CA VAL A 144 15.70 -1.03 -2.16
C VAL A 144 14.33 -1.27 -1.55
N ARG A 145 13.30 -0.66 -2.14
CA ARG A 145 11.92 -0.80 -1.69
C ARG A 145 11.13 -1.65 -2.67
N PHE A 146 10.50 -2.69 -2.15
CA PHE A 146 9.43 -3.43 -2.80
C PHE A 146 8.08 -3.05 -2.22
N ALA A 147 7.05 -3.04 -3.04
CA ALA A 147 5.69 -2.76 -2.60
C ALA A 147 4.72 -3.74 -3.27
N THR A 148 3.93 -4.42 -2.45
CA THR A 148 2.84 -5.28 -2.89
C THR A 148 1.53 -4.51 -2.96
N SER A 149 0.54 -5.06 -3.64
CA SER A 149 -0.78 -4.46 -3.82
C SER A 149 -1.82 -5.56 -4.02
N TRP A 150 -3.07 -5.16 -4.17
CA TRP A 150 -4.18 -6.03 -4.50
C TRP A 150 -3.93 -6.89 -5.76
N ALA A 151 -3.14 -6.41 -6.71
CA ALA A 151 -2.84 -7.09 -7.96
C ALA A 151 -1.57 -7.95 -7.91
N THR A 152 -0.83 -7.97 -6.79
CA THR A 152 0.37 -8.78 -6.65
C THR A 152 -0.01 -10.25 -6.60
N ARG A 153 0.59 -11.05 -7.49
CA ARG A 153 0.38 -12.49 -7.51
C ARG A 153 1.37 -13.19 -6.58
N PRO A 154 0.97 -14.23 -5.85
CA PRO A 154 1.89 -15.01 -4.99
C PRO A 154 3.12 -15.51 -5.76
N GLU A 155 2.92 -15.96 -7.01
CA GLU A 155 3.99 -16.48 -7.87
C GLU A 155 5.04 -15.40 -8.19
N ALA A 156 4.62 -14.14 -8.33
CA ALA A 156 5.55 -13.03 -8.57
C ALA A 156 6.47 -12.76 -7.36
N VAL A 157 5.98 -13.02 -6.15
CA VAL A 157 6.82 -12.98 -4.93
C VAL A 157 7.83 -14.12 -4.94
N ASP A 158 7.42 -15.33 -5.32
CA ASP A 158 8.30 -16.49 -5.41
C ASP A 158 9.36 -16.32 -6.52
N GLU A 159 8.96 -15.79 -7.68
CA GLU A 159 9.87 -15.44 -8.77
C GLU A 159 10.91 -14.40 -8.32
N LEU A 160 10.48 -13.36 -7.61
CA LEU A 160 11.40 -12.36 -7.05
C LEU A 160 12.36 -12.96 -6.04
N LEU A 161 11.86 -13.81 -5.15
CA LEU A 161 12.70 -14.52 -4.19
C LEU A 161 13.71 -15.45 -4.88
N ALA A 162 13.36 -16.09 -5.99
CA ALA A 162 14.27 -16.94 -6.75
C ALA A 162 15.45 -16.17 -7.37
N LEU A 163 15.30 -14.86 -7.60
CA LEU A 163 16.33 -13.98 -8.16
C LEU A 163 17.32 -13.47 -7.09
N LEU A 164 16.95 -13.49 -5.82
CA LEU A 164 17.81 -13.19 -4.67
C LEU A 164 18.64 -14.41 -4.25
#